data_24552d2add12513921d699e3225c8723
#
_entry.id   24552d2add12513921d699e3225c8723
#
_cell.length_a   1.000
_cell.length_b   1.000
_cell.length_c   1.000
_cell.angle_alpha   90.00
_cell.angle_beta   90.00
_cell.angle_gamma   90.00
#
_symmetry.space_group_name_H-M   'P 1'
#
loop_
_entity.id
_entity.type
_entity.pdbx_description
1 polymer ?
#
loop_
_entity_poly.entity_id
_entity_poly.type
_entity_poly.pdbx_seq_one_letter_code
_entity_poly.pdbx_strand_id
1 'polypeptide(L)'
;MKRFVNLLPMVAVAFLMCISAHNASAQQEVKHRSYLYCSILFGGDKMVIEETIGNYTRESKEWRVTLHVDYGQLGGPDILKDSEGNKRFFNSQIAALNWLGMHGWELVTLDNSMINGTTTDGKLYLRLDVTGLTCEEINEQLSIFGNMNPQM
;
A
#
# COMPACT_ATOMS: atom_id res chain seq x y z
N MET A 1 -62.63 -28.97 29.19
CA MET A 1 -62.17 -28.28 27.97
C MET A 1 -61.99 -26.78 28.20
N LYS A 2 -61.00 -26.29 28.94
CA LYS A 2 -60.82 -24.82 29.16
C LYS A 2 -59.33 -24.47 29.50
N ARG A 3 -58.36 -24.96 28.81
CA ARG A 3 -56.95 -24.55 29.05
C ARG A 3 -56.06 -24.40 27.82
N PHE A 4 -56.60 -24.42 26.59
CA PHE A 4 -55.80 -24.31 25.36
C PHE A 4 -55.79 -22.93 24.69
N VAL A 5 -56.55 -21.96 25.21
CA VAL A 5 -56.76 -20.65 24.51
C VAL A 5 -55.65 -19.64 24.79
N ASN A 6 -54.81 -19.85 25.83
CA ASN A 6 -53.79 -18.84 26.22
C ASN A 6 -52.37 -19.14 25.75
N LEU A 7 -52.13 -20.26 25.03
CA LEU A 7 -50.78 -20.56 24.52
C LEU A 7 -50.47 -19.92 23.15
N LEU A 8 -51.49 -19.67 22.36
CA LEU A 8 -51.33 -19.14 21.00
C LEU A 8 -50.68 -17.72 20.94
N PRO A 9 -51.08 -16.74 21.78
CA PRO A 9 -50.48 -15.42 21.74
C PRO A 9 -49.02 -15.39 22.24
N MET A 10 -48.66 -16.31 23.16
CA MET A 10 -47.31 -16.36 23.72
C MET A 10 -46.29 -16.91 22.72
N VAL A 11 -46.68 -17.86 21.89
CA VAL A 11 -45.85 -18.41 20.81
C VAL A 11 -45.67 -17.39 19.68
N ALA A 12 -46.68 -16.62 19.35
CA ALA A 12 -46.62 -15.57 18.33
C ALA A 12 -45.67 -14.42 18.73
N VAL A 13 -45.64 -14.02 20.01
CA VAL A 13 -44.74 -12.99 20.52
C VAL A 13 -43.29 -13.48 20.52
N ALA A 14 -43.03 -14.74 20.89
CA ALA A 14 -41.69 -15.35 20.83
C ALA A 14 -41.17 -15.43 19.39
N PHE A 15 -42.02 -15.74 18.42
CA PHE A 15 -41.66 -15.81 17.00
C PHE A 15 -41.33 -14.43 16.41
N LEU A 16 -42.06 -13.39 16.81
CA LEU A 16 -41.80 -12.00 16.42
C LEU A 16 -40.50 -11.48 17.02
N MET A 17 -40.15 -11.85 18.25
CA MET A 17 -38.84 -11.49 18.84
C MET A 17 -37.65 -12.18 18.17
N CYS A 18 -37.83 -13.42 17.72
CA CYS A 18 -36.75 -14.12 16.98
C CYS A 18 -36.51 -13.51 15.60
N ILE A 19 -37.55 -13.01 14.90
CA ILE A 19 -37.37 -12.34 13.59
C ILE A 19 -36.67 -10.99 13.76
N SER A 20 -36.96 -10.24 14.82
CA SER A 20 -36.27 -8.98 15.10
C SER A 20 -34.80 -9.16 15.48
N ALA A 21 -34.46 -10.25 16.17
CA ALA A 21 -33.07 -10.55 16.52
C ALA A 21 -32.23 -10.96 15.29
N HIS A 22 -32.83 -11.62 14.29
CA HIS A 22 -32.15 -11.96 13.05
C HIS A 22 -31.85 -10.76 12.15
N ASN A 23 -32.72 -9.73 12.20
CA ASN A 23 -32.49 -8.50 11.42
C ASN A 23 -31.48 -7.54 12.07
N ALA A 24 -31.21 -7.66 13.38
CA ALA A 24 -30.23 -6.86 14.07
C ALA A 24 -28.78 -7.31 13.80
N SER A 25 -28.55 -8.57 13.36
CA SER A 25 -27.21 -9.10 13.04
C SER A 25 -26.74 -8.80 11.62
N ALA A 26 -27.57 -8.20 10.76
CA ALA A 26 -27.27 -7.98 9.35
C ALA A 26 -26.82 -6.55 9.01
N GLN A 27 -26.73 -5.67 9.98
CA GLN A 27 -25.99 -4.43 9.80
C GLN A 27 -24.49 -4.73 9.98
N GLN A 28 -23.92 -5.35 8.95
CA GLN A 28 -22.46 -5.33 8.76
C GLN A 28 -22.09 -3.84 8.69
N GLU A 29 -21.49 -3.34 9.77
CA GLU A 29 -20.93 -2.02 9.82
C GLU A 29 -19.97 -1.92 8.63
N VAL A 30 -20.35 -1.19 7.60
CA VAL A 30 -19.49 -0.94 6.45
C VAL A 30 -18.33 -0.10 6.98
N LYS A 31 -17.30 -0.78 7.46
CA LYS A 31 -16.09 -0.14 7.95
C LYS A 31 -15.50 0.66 6.78
N HIS A 32 -15.65 1.96 6.86
CA HIS A 32 -15.14 2.87 5.82
C HIS A 32 -13.63 2.68 5.76
N ARG A 33 -13.12 2.19 4.63
CA ARG A 33 -11.67 1.99 4.43
C ARG A 33 -11.06 3.27 3.90
N SER A 34 -9.93 3.64 4.47
CA SER A 34 -9.15 4.80 4.05
C SER A 34 -7.84 4.32 3.43
N TYR A 35 -7.46 4.93 2.30
CA TYR A 35 -6.25 4.54 1.58
C TYR A 35 -5.40 5.76 1.28
N LEU A 36 -4.08 5.58 1.38
CA LEU A 36 -3.12 6.44 0.73
C LEU A 36 -2.78 5.87 -0.65
N TYR A 37 -2.45 6.74 -1.57
CA TYR A 37 -2.04 6.37 -2.92
C TYR A 37 -0.68 6.97 -3.24
N CYS A 38 0.13 6.22 -3.96
CA CYS A 38 1.32 6.73 -4.59
C CYS A 38 1.44 6.18 -6.01
N SER A 39 2.27 6.80 -6.82
CA SER A 39 2.68 6.23 -8.08
C SER A 39 4.18 6.05 -8.11
N ILE A 40 4.64 5.00 -8.80
CA ILE A 40 6.05 4.71 -8.98
C ILE A 40 6.40 4.56 -10.46
N LEU A 41 7.63 4.97 -10.78
CA LEU A 41 8.29 4.69 -12.04
C LEU A 41 9.60 3.96 -11.75
N PHE A 42 9.90 2.95 -12.56
CA PHE A 42 11.20 2.29 -12.49
C PHE A 42 12.24 3.10 -13.26
N GLY A 43 13.35 3.37 -12.62
CA GLY A 43 14.55 3.89 -13.25
C GLY A 43 15.65 2.85 -13.26
N GLY A 44 16.71 3.11 -14.02
CA GLY A 44 17.96 2.34 -13.96
C GLY A 44 19.12 3.27 -13.68
N ASP A 45 20.02 2.84 -12.80
CA ASP A 45 21.27 3.59 -12.54
C ASP A 45 22.41 2.61 -12.28
N LYS A 46 23.63 3.12 -12.39
CA LYS A 46 24.84 2.34 -12.15
C LYS A 46 25.23 2.44 -10.68
N MET A 47 25.24 1.30 -10.00
CA MET A 47 25.78 1.15 -8.66
C MET A 47 27.28 0.80 -8.77
N VAL A 48 28.13 1.52 -8.04
CA VAL A 48 29.54 1.18 -7.90
C VAL A 48 29.67 0.12 -6.81
N ILE A 49 30.26 -1.02 -7.15
CA ILE A 49 30.54 -2.10 -6.22
C ILE A 49 32.06 -2.16 -6.05
N GLU A 50 32.52 -1.98 -4.83
CA GLU A 50 33.92 -2.15 -4.45
C GLU A 50 34.11 -3.55 -3.88
N GLU A 51 34.93 -4.36 -4.52
CA GLU A 51 35.31 -5.68 -4.05
C GLU A 51 36.80 -5.70 -3.68
N THR A 52 37.09 -5.98 -2.42
CA THR A 52 38.47 -6.09 -1.92
C THR A 52 38.89 -7.54 -1.84
N ILE A 53 39.83 -7.93 -2.66
CA ILE A 53 40.46 -9.28 -2.68
C ILE A 53 41.90 -9.14 -2.26
N GLY A 54 42.20 -9.52 -1.03
CA GLY A 54 43.55 -9.33 -0.44
C GLY A 54 43.89 -7.85 -0.31
N ASN A 55 44.99 -7.40 -0.98
CA ASN A 55 45.43 -6.01 -0.98
C ASN A 55 44.94 -5.20 -2.18
N TYR A 56 44.09 -5.76 -3.00
CA TYR A 56 43.58 -5.12 -4.21
C TYR A 56 42.09 -4.80 -4.06
N THR A 57 41.74 -3.53 -4.30
CA THR A 57 40.34 -3.11 -4.42
C THR A 57 39.97 -2.97 -5.89
N ARG A 58 38.96 -3.67 -6.32
CA ARG A 58 38.37 -3.59 -7.66
C ARG A 58 37.05 -2.88 -7.59
N GLU A 59 36.86 -1.84 -8.38
CA GLU A 59 35.58 -1.21 -8.63
C GLU A 59 34.91 -1.87 -9.84
N SER A 60 33.68 -2.28 -9.68
CA SER A 60 32.80 -2.68 -10.78
C SER A 60 31.53 -1.84 -10.79
N LYS A 61 30.94 -1.63 -11.98
CA LYS A 61 29.69 -0.89 -12.12
C LYS A 61 28.62 -1.84 -12.62
N GLU A 62 27.58 -2.02 -11.82
CA GLU A 62 26.42 -2.84 -12.19
C GLU A 62 25.18 -1.98 -12.36
N TRP A 63 24.37 -2.33 -13.36
CA TRP A 63 23.05 -1.74 -13.51
C TRP A 63 22.11 -2.27 -12.43
N ARG A 64 21.46 -1.35 -11.73
CA ARG A 64 20.46 -1.63 -10.71
C ARG A 64 19.21 -0.83 -10.95
N VAL A 65 18.09 -1.35 -10.48
CA VAL A 65 16.80 -0.68 -10.54
C VAL A 65 16.68 0.34 -9.41
N THR A 66 16.21 1.54 -9.74
CA THR A 66 15.81 2.58 -8.79
C THR A 66 14.30 2.81 -8.90
N LEU A 67 13.70 3.40 -7.86
CA LEU A 67 12.31 3.81 -7.86
C LEU A 67 12.21 5.34 -7.79
N HIS A 68 11.39 5.90 -8.67
CA HIS A 68 10.89 7.27 -8.55
C HIS A 68 9.48 7.20 -7.98
N VAL A 69 9.25 7.84 -6.84
CA VAL A 69 7.98 7.76 -6.09
C VAL A 69 7.33 9.13 -6.08
N ASP A 70 6.04 9.16 -6.41
CA ASP A 70 5.18 10.33 -6.33
C ASP A 70 4.00 9.99 -5.41
N TYR A 71 3.96 10.60 -4.23
CA TYR A 71 2.88 10.49 -3.23
C TYR A 71 2.17 11.83 -3.04
N GLY A 72 2.30 12.76 -4.00
CA GLY A 72 1.69 14.10 -3.97
C GLY A 72 2.58 15.19 -3.37
N GLN A 73 3.89 14.92 -3.21
CA GLN A 73 4.85 15.91 -2.72
C GLN A 73 5.07 17.05 -3.71
N LEU A 74 5.42 18.23 -3.16
CA LEU A 74 5.83 19.37 -3.99
C LEU A 74 7.15 19.06 -4.72
N GLY A 75 7.24 19.38 -6.01
CA GLY A 75 8.43 19.19 -6.82
C GLY A 75 8.40 17.94 -7.71
N GLY A 76 7.36 17.11 -7.61
CA GLY A 76 7.19 15.91 -8.44
C GLY A 76 7.88 14.67 -7.87
N PRO A 77 7.98 13.59 -8.67
CA PRO A 77 8.55 12.32 -8.22
C PRO A 77 9.99 12.45 -7.71
N ASP A 78 10.30 11.86 -6.56
CA ASP A 78 11.67 11.81 -6.02
C ASP A 78 12.20 10.38 -6.06
N ILE A 79 13.53 10.24 -6.14
CA ILE A 79 14.18 8.92 -6.11
C ILE A 79 14.13 8.39 -4.68
N LEU A 80 13.68 7.14 -4.54
CA LEU A 80 13.68 6.43 -3.28
C LEU A 80 15.09 6.38 -2.68
N LYS A 81 15.22 6.79 -1.41
CA LYS A 81 16.46 6.80 -0.64
C LYS A 81 16.40 5.80 0.50
N ASP A 82 17.56 5.39 0.98
CA ASP A 82 17.70 4.64 2.23
C ASP A 82 17.71 5.58 3.45
N SER A 83 17.87 5.01 4.65
CA SER A 83 17.92 5.77 5.91
C SER A 83 19.12 6.71 6.01
N GLU A 84 20.14 6.51 5.19
CA GLU A 84 21.35 7.34 5.14
C GLU A 84 21.24 8.46 4.09
N GLY A 85 20.13 8.47 3.33
CA GLY A 85 19.91 9.45 2.26
C GLY A 85 20.50 9.07 0.91
N ASN A 86 21.10 7.88 0.77
CA ASN A 86 21.61 7.37 -0.48
C ASN A 86 20.49 6.78 -1.33
N LYS A 87 20.69 6.75 -2.66
CA LYS A 87 19.75 6.08 -3.56
C LYS A 87 19.59 4.61 -3.17
N ARG A 88 18.35 4.16 -3.01
CA ARG A 88 18.07 2.74 -2.81
C ARG A 88 18.07 2.00 -4.15
N PHE A 89 18.85 0.94 -4.22
CA PHE A 89 18.98 0.09 -5.39
C PHE A 89 18.32 -1.26 -5.18
N PHE A 90 17.74 -1.80 -6.26
CA PHE A 90 17.14 -3.12 -6.29
C PHE A 90 17.75 -3.95 -7.41
N ASN A 91 17.81 -5.26 -7.21
CA ASN A 91 18.32 -6.20 -8.22
C ASN A 91 17.38 -6.34 -9.43
N SER A 92 16.08 -6.07 -9.23
CA SER A 92 15.06 -6.14 -10.27
C SER A 92 13.83 -5.32 -9.89
N GLN A 93 12.94 -5.06 -10.86
CA GLN A 93 11.64 -4.45 -10.62
C GLN A 93 10.78 -5.28 -9.65
N ILE A 94 10.83 -6.60 -9.76
CA ILE A 94 10.09 -7.50 -8.86
C ILE A 94 10.63 -7.40 -7.43
N ALA A 95 11.96 -7.28 -7.24
CA ALA A 95 12.53 -7.08 -5.92
C ALA A 95 12.05 -5.77 -5.28
N ALA A 96 11.92 -4.71 -6.07
CA ALA A 96 11.38 -3.43 -5.63
C ALA A 96 9.89 -3.54 -5.24
N LEU A 97 9.08 -4.21 -6.05
CA LEU A 97 7.65 -4.44 -5.76
C LEU A 97 7.47 -5.31 -4.50
N ASN A 98 8.25 -6.37 -4.35
CA ASN A 98 8.22 -7.20 -3.14
C ASN A 98 8.59 -6.40 -1.88
N TRP A 99 9.58 -5.52 -1.99
CA TRP A 99 9.96 -4.64 -0.89
C TRP A 99 8.80 -3.69 -0.50
N LEU A 100 8.12 -3.07 -1.48
CA LEU A 100 6.94 -2.24 -1.24
C LEU A 100 5.80 -3.06 -0.60
N GLY A 101 5.54 -4.27 -1.12
CA GLY A 101 4.53 -5.18 -0.56
C GLY A 101 4.80 -5.57 0.89
N MET A 102 6.06 -5.79 1.28
CA MET A 102 6.43 -6.04 2.68
C MET A 102 6.17 -4.84 3.61
N HIS A 103 6.07 -3.63 3.04
CA HIS A 103 5.67 -2.41 3.75
C HIS A 103 4.17 -2.11 3.59
N GLY A 104 3.36 -3.08 3.15
CA GLY A 104 1.90 -2.98 3.09
C GLY A 104 1.35 -2.29 1.84
N TRP A 105 2.20 -1.88 0.89
CA TRP A 105 1.75 -1.28 -0.35
C TRP A 105 1.23 -2.34 -1.33
N GLU A 106 0.02 -2.12 -1.85
CA GLU A 106 -0.64 -2.98 -2.81
C GLU A 106 -0.67 -2.34 -4.21
N LEU A 107 -0.34 -3.12 -5.24
CA LEU A 107 -0.47 -2.68 -6.62
C LEU A 107 -1.95 -2.57 -7.00
N VAL A 108 -2.37 -1.39 -7.49
CA VAL A 108 -3.74 -1.14 -7.94
C VAL A 108 -3.86 -1.29 -9.44
N THR A 109 -2.99 -0.61 -10.19
CA THR A 109 -3.04 -0.60 -11.65
C THR A 109 -1.71 -0.18 -12.26
N LEU A 110 -1.56 -0.50 -13.54
CA LEU A 110 -0.47 -0.07 -14.40
C LEU A 110 -1.03 0.89 -15.46
N ASP A 111 -0.50 2.09 -15.53
CA ASP A 111 -0.80 3.04 -16.60
C ASP A 111 0.27 2.93 -17.72
N ASN A 112 -0.11 2.32 -18.82
CA ASN A 112 0.69 2.22 -20.03
C ASN A 112 0.28 3.28 -21.04
N SER A 113 0.16 4.54 -20.62
CA SER A 113 -0.19 5.61 -21.55
C SER A 113 0.87 5.74 -22.65
N MET A 114 0.44 5.61 -23.91
CA MET A 114 1.26 5.94 -25.05
C MET A 114 1.27 7.47 -25.23
N ILE A 115 2.39 8.10 -24.96
CA ILE A 115 2.59 9.50 -25.31
C ILE A 115 3.32 9.54 -26.66
N ASN A 116 2.69 10.10 -27.69
CA ASN A 116 3.24 10.29 -29.04
C ASN A 116 3.71 8.98 -29.73
N GLY A 117 3.02 7.87 -29.50
CA GLY A 117 3.36 6.58 -30.13
C GLY A 117 4.61 5.88 -29.57
N THR A 118 5.19 6.42 -28.51
CA THR A 118 6.28 5.79 -27.75
C THR A 118 5.70 5.24 -26.44
N THR A 119 5.96 3.96 -26.18
CA THR A 119 5.63 3.37 -24.86
C THR A 119 6.50 4.07 -23.82
N THR A 120 5.90 4.90 -22.98
CA THR A 120 6.57 5.38 -21.77
C THR A 120 6.64 4.22 -20.79
N ASP A 121 7.74 4.13 -20.03
CA ASP A 121 7.84 3.18 -18.93
C ASP A 121 6.58 3.32 -18.05
N GLY A 122 5.80 2.22 -17.97
CA GLY A 122 4.48 2.26 -17.37
C GLY A 122 4.53 2.74 -15.93
N LYS A 123 3.66 3.71 -15.61
CA LYS A 123 3.49 4.22 -14.26
C LYS A 123 2.64 3.25 -13.46
N LEU A 124 3.14 2.76 -12.34
CA LEU A 124 2.41 1.90 -11.42
C LEU A 124 1.75 2.73 -10.33
N TYR A 125 0.48 2.46 -10.05
CA TYR A 125 -0.24 3.05 -8.94
C TYR A 125 -0.39 2.03 -7.82
N LEU A 126 0.00 2.44 -6.61
CA LEU A 126 -0.10 1.63 -5.41
C LEU A 126 -0.99 2.32 -4.39
N ARG A 127 -1.51 1.51 -3.45
CA ARG A 127 -2.26 1.99 -2.30
C ARG A 127 -1.76 1.34 -1.02
N LEU A 128 -1.94 2.04 0.09
CA LEU A 128 -1.72 1.56 1.44
C LEU A 128 -3.02 1.71 2.23
N ASP A 129 -3.50 0.63 2.86
CA ASP A 129 -4.66 0.71 3.76
C ASP A 129 -4.22 1.39 5.08
N VAL A 130 -4.79 2.56 5.33
CA VAL A 130 -4.54 3.37 6.54
C VAL A 130 -5.77 3.45 7.43
N THR A 131 -6.69 2.51 7.28
CA THR A 131 -7.94 2.47 8.04
C THR A 131 -7.67 2.35 9.54
N GLY A 132 -8.04 3.37 10.29
CA GLY A 132 -7.87 3.40 11.74
C GLY A 132 -6.48 3.77 12.24
N LEU A 133 -5.56 4.14 11.35
CA LEU A 133 -4.25 4.66 11.74
C LEU A 133 -4.34 6.14 12.12
N THR A 134 -3.51 6.55 13.07
CA THR A 134 -3.30 7.97 13.43
C THR A 134 -2.40 8.66 12.41
N CYS A 135 -2.34 9.99 12.44
CA CYS A 135 -1.44 10.75 11.58
C CYS A 135 0.04 10.39 11.82
N GLU A 136 0.42 10.11 13.05
CA GLU A 136 1.78 9.70 13.42
C GLU A 136 2.13 8.34 12.81
N GLU A 137 1.24 7.36 12.92
CA GLU A 137 1.43 6.03 12.33
C GLU A 137 1.48 6.09 10.80
N ILE A 138 0.66 6.95 10.18
CA ILE A 138 0.71 7.19 8.73
C ILE A 138 2.06 7.80 8.32
N ASN A 139 2.56 8.79 9.07
CA ASN A 139 3.86 9.40 8.81
C ASN A 139 5.01 8.38 8.97
N GLU A 140 4.92 7.48 9.94
CA GLU A 140 5.88 6.38 10.11
C GLU A 140 5.87 5.46 8.89
N GLN A 141 4.69 5.08 8.38
CA GLN A 141 4.56 4.28 7.17
C GLN A 141 5.14 4.99 5.93
N LEU A 142 4.99 6.30 5.82
CA LEU A 142 5.56 7.08 4.72
C LEU A 142 7.07 7.31 4.86
N SER A 143 7.63 7.18 6.07
CA SER A 143 9.07 7.37 6.32
C SER A 143 9.98 6.40 5.57
N ILE A 144 9.43 5.26 5.10
CA ILE A 144 10.14 4.32 4.23
C ILE A 144 10.63 4.96 2.93
N PHE A 145 9.96 6.02 2.47
CA PHE A 145 10.33 6.76 1.26
C PHE A 145 11.42 7.83 1.51
N GLY A 146 12.00 7.88 2.71
CA GLY A 146 12.99 8.86 3.13
C GLY A 146 12.39 9.96 4.01
N ASN A 147 13.17 10.98 4.36
CA ASN A 147 12.70 12.12 5.17
C ASN A 147 11.69 12.99 4.38
N MET A 148 10.54 12.41 4.14
CA MET A 148 9.44 13.06 3.47
C MET A 148 8.62 13.78 4.52
N ASN A 149 8.59 15.11 4.44
CA ASN A 149 7.67 15.91 5.22
C ASN A 149 6.37 16.03 4.39
N PRO A 150 5.35 15.18 4.62
CA PRO A 150 4.08 15.34 3.95
C PRO A 150 3.49 16.66 4.46
N GLN A 151 3.50 17.69 3.63
CA GLN A 151 2.68 18.86 3.88
C GLN A 151 1.22 18.45 3.54
N MET A 152 0.58 17.78 4.48
CA MET A 152 -0.87 17.59 4.49
C MET A 152 -1.56 18.75 5.15
#